data_2d109324b8f004b93d88dac5f4823ed1
#
_entry.id   2d109324b8f004b93d88dac5f4823ed1
#
_cell.length_a   1.000
_cell.length_b   1.000
_cell.length_c   1.000
_cell.angle_alpha   90.00
_cell.angle_beta   90.00
_cell.angle_gamma   90.00
#
_symmetry.space_group_name_H-M   'P 1'
#
loop_
_entity.id
_entity.type
_entity.pdbx_description
1 polymer ?
#
loop_
_entity_poly.entity_id
_entity_poly.type
_entity_poly.pdbx_seq_one_letter_code
_entity_poly.pdbx_strand_id
1 'polypeptide(L)'
;ALWYSHDGVRTGKRGRPRIKGEKIDFKKLDLQRCEVLDIEGGRAYSVKAYSKAMKRNIKVVVHYAESGEHKIYFSTDLEMSDKDIIEYYRTRFQIEFCFRDSKQFTGLNDCQARDLKKLDFAFNASPASVNIAKVMR
;
A
#
# COMPACT_ATOMS: atom_id res chain seq x y z
N ALA A 1 0.73 -12.02 8.35
CA ALA A 1 2.15 -12.37 8.52
C ALA A 1 2.81 -12.45 7.16
N LEU A 2 4.04 -11.95 7.06
CA LEU A 2 4.87 -11.95 5.86
C LEU A 2 6.10 -12.82 6.10
N TRP A 3 6.61 -13.43 5.03
CA TRP A 3 7.81 -14.27 5.04
C TRP A 3 8.76 -13.79 3.96
N TYR A 4 10.07 -13.98 4.17
CA TYR A 4 11.03 -13.75 3.09
C TYR A 4 10.64 -14.60 1.88
N SER A 5 10.76 -14.03 0.69
CA SER A 5 10.54 -14.75 -0.55
C SER A 5 11.57 -15.88 -0.66
N HIS A 6 11.12 -17.03 -1.13
CA HIS A 6 12.02 -18.17 -1.39
C HIS A 6 11.99 -18.46 -2.88
N ASP A 7 13.16 -18.54 -3.49
CA ASP A 7 13.33 -18.67 -4.95
C ASP A 7 12.91 -20.04 -5.52
N GLY A 8 12.25 -20.86 -4.72
CA GLY A 8 11.68 -22.13 -5.17
C GLY A 8 12.72 -23.18 -5.61
N VAL A 9 14.00 -22.98 -5.28
CA VAL A 9 15.08 -23.91 -5.63
C VAL A 9 14.80 -25.26 -4.98
N ARG A 10 14.72 -26.32 -5.78
CA ARG A 10 14.56 -27.69 -5.31
C ARG A 10 15.84 -28.12 -4.59
N THR A 11 15.77 -28.32 -3.29
CA THR A 11 16.91 -28.77 -2.46
C THR A 11 17.20 -30.29 -2.56
N GLY A 12 16.68 -30.97 -3.58
CA GLY A 12 16.86 -32.44 -3.72
C GLY A 12 16.10 -33.30 -2.71
N LYS A 13 15.47 -32.73 -1.69
CA LYS A 13 14.68 -33.45 -0.70
C LYS A 13 13.27 -33.75 -1.23
N ARG A 14 12.71 -34.90 -0.86
CA ARG A 14 11.33 -35.28 -1.20
C ARG A 14 10.37 -34.24 -0.60
N GLY A 15 9.43 -33.74 -1.41
CA GLY A 15 8.37 -32.84 -0.99
C GLY A 15 8.14 -31.66 -1.95
N ARG A 16 7.08 -30.91 -1.71
CA ARG A 16 6.78 -29.68 -2.46
C ARG A 16 7.84 -28.62 -2.15
N PRO A 17 8.39 -27.92 -3.17
CA PRO A 17 9.32 -26.82 -2.95
C PRO A 17 8.74 -25.80 -1.97
N ARG A 18 9.57 -25.26 -1.09
CA ARG A 18 9.16 -24.20 -0.18
C ARG A 18 8.89 -22.92 -0.98
N ILE A 19 7.71 -22.33 -0.82
CA ILE A 19 7.32 -21.08 -1.46
C ILE A 19 7.70 -19.87 -0.58
N LYS A 20 7.94 -20.11 0.71
CA LYS A 20 8.22 -19.09 1.72
C LYS A 20 9.44 -19.45 2.54
N GLY A 21 10.24 -18.45 2.86
CA GLY A 21 11.38 -18.55 3.77
C GLY A 21 10.97 -18.40 5.23
N GLU A 22 11.82 -17.76 6.01
CA GLU A 22 11.56 -17.43 7.41
C GLU A 22 10.53 -16.31 7.54
N LYS A 23 9.87 -16.24 8.69
CA LYS A 23 8.93 -15.16 8.99
C LYS A 23 9.70 -13.85 9.19
N ILE A 24 9.22 -12.78 8.57
CA ILE A 24 9.83 -11.46 8.73
C ILE A 24 9.44 -10.89 10.09
N ASP A 25 10.45 -10.50 10.87
CA ASP A 25 10.28 -9.70 12.08
C ASP A 25 10.69 -8.25 11.78
N PHE A 26 9.70 -7.36 11.72
CA PHE A 26 9.93 -5.94 11.40
C PHE A 26 10.63 -5.17 12.51
N LYS A 27 10.78 -5.74 13.70
CA LYS A 27 11.60 -5.15 14.79
C LYS A 27 13.07 -5.54 14.67
N LYS A 28 13.36 -6.67 14.01
CA LYS A 28 14.70 -7.21 13.78
C LYS A 28 14.83 -7.65 12.33
N LEU A 29 14.82 -6.66 11.43
CA LEU A 29 14.91 -6.92 10.00
C LEU A 29 16.32 -7.43 9.65
N ASP A 30 16.38 -8.47 8.81
CA ASP A 30 17.66 -8.95 8.26
C ASP A 30 18.13 -8.00 7.16
N LEU A 31 19.02 -7.08 7.52
CA LEU A 31 19.50 -6.03 6.63
C LEU A 31 20.29 -6.56 5.42
N GLN A 32 20.84 -7.78 5.51
CA GLN A 32 21.57 -8.39 4.38
C GLN A 32 20.64 -8.79 3.23
N ARG A 33 19.36 -8.95 3.51
CA ARG A 33 18.31 -9.30 2.52
C ARG A 33 17.50 -8.11 2.07
N CYS A 34 17.86 -6.91 2.47
CA CYS A 34 17.13 -5.68 2.19
C CYS A 34 17.96 -4.74 1.33
N GLU A 35 17.29 -4.05 0.43
CA GLU A 35 17.82 -2.88 -0.23
C GLU A 35 17.64 -1.68 0.68
N VAL A 36 18.64 -0.82 0.77
CA VAL A 36 18.63 0.35 1.65
C VAL A 36 18.38 1.60 0.82
N LEU A 37 17.45 2.43 1.27
CA LEU A 37 17.15 3.72 0.69
C LEU A 37 17.15 4.78 1.78
N ASP A 38 17.99 5.80 1.64
CA ASP A 38 17.96 6.98 2.50
C ASP A 38 16.82 7.90 2.05
N ILE A 39 15.95 8.25 2.99
CA ILE A 39 14.78 9.11 2.76
C ILE A 39 14.78 10.24 3.78
N GLU A 40 14.19 11.38 3.43
CA GLU A 40 13.96 12.46 4.38
C GLU A 40 13.24 11.95 5.64
N GLY A 41 13.86 12.16 6.81
CA GLY A 41 13.33 11.76 8.12
C GLY A 41 13.58 10.32 8.52
N GLY A 42 14.56 9.63 7.89
CA GLY A 42 14.96 8.28 8.33
C GLY A 42 15.51 7.40 7.23
N ARG A 43 15.55 6.09 7.50
CA ARG A 43 16.00 5.08 6.56
C ARG A 43 14.85 4.16 6.18
N ALA A 44 14.79 3.79 4.91
CA ALA A 44 13.87 2.77 4.45
C ALA A 44 14.64 1.54 4.00
N TYR A 45 14.02 0.39 4.21
CA TYR A 45 14.54 -0.91 3.80
C TYR A 45 13.47 -1.61 2.99
N SER A 46 13.81 -2.08 1.80
CA SER A 46 12.89 -2.84 0.99
C SER A 46 13.27 -4.30 0.88
N VAL A 47 12.26 -5.14 0.81
CA VAL A 47 12.42 -6.58 0.73
C VAL A 47 11.28 -7.23 -0.05
N LYS A 48 11.61 -8.22 -0.86
CA LYS A 48 10.60 -9.09 -1.50
C LYS A 48 10.09 -10.10 -0.47
N ALA A 49 8.79 -10.05 -0.17
CA ALA A 49 8.16 -10.89 0.84
C ALA A 49 7.00 -11.69 0.25
N TYR A 50 6.79 -12.91 0.75
CA TYR A 50 5.62 -13.71 0.43
C TYR A 50 4.47 -13.39 1.38
N SER A 51 3.33 -12.96 0.83
CA SER A 51 2.10 -12.73 1.58
C SER A 51 1.19 -13.96 1.53
N LYS A 52 0.91 -14.57 2.69
CA LYS A 52 -0.02 -15.70 2.78
C LYS A 52 -1.46 -15.27 2.46
N ALA A 53 -1.84 -14.06 2.86
CA ALA A 53 -3.19 -13.55 2.62
C ALA A 53 -3.43 -13.34 1.12
N MET A 54 -2.46 -12.79 0.41
CA MET A 54 -2.53 -12.52 -1.03
C MET A 54 -2.06 -13.70 -1.89
N LYS A 55 -1.48 -14.75 -1.27
CA LYS A 55 -0.91 -15.95 -1.93
C LYS A 55 0.10 -15.62 -3.04
N ARG A 56 0.85 -14.52 -2.89
CA ARG A 56 1.82 -14.03 -3.86
C ARG A 56 2.98 -13.29 -3.20
N ASN A 57 4.05 -13.08 -3.97
CA ASN A 57 5.13 -12.20 -3.57
C ASN A 57 4.66 -10.74 -3.69
N ILE A 58 5.10 -9.93 -2.76
CA ILE A 58 4.88 -8.48 -2.70
C ILE A 58 6.19 -7.78 -2.35
N LYS A 59 6.33 -6.54 -2.76
CA LYS A 59 7.42 -5.68 -2.32
C LYS A 59 7.00 -4.97 -1.04
N VAL A 60 7.83 -5.03 -0.02
CA VAL A 60 7.58 -4.41 1.29
C VAL A 60 8.66 -3.39 1.56
N VAL A 61 8.27 -2.19 1.93
CA VAL A 61 9.17 -1.10 2.31
C VAL A 61 8.91 -0.77 3.78
N VAL A 62 9.95 -0.85 4.58
CA VAL A 62 9.89 -0.51 6.01
C VAL A 62 10.66 0.78 6.23
N HIS A 63 9.98 1.82 6.62
CA HIS A 63 10.58 3.12 6.94
C HIS A 63 10.73 3.25 8.45
N TYR A 64 11.94 3.40 8.92
CA TYR A 64 12.28 3.71 10.30
C TYR A 64 12.53 5.21 10.41
N ALA A 65 11.68 5.89 11.17
CA ALA A 65 11.84 7.30 11.48
C ALA A 65 12.93 7.49 12.55
N GLU A 66 13.50 8.67 12.60
CA GLU A 66 14.48 9.06 13.65
C GLU A 66 13.89 8.96 15.06
N SER A 67 12.57 9.08 15.21
CA SER A 67 11.84 8.89 16.47
C SER A 67 11.83 7.44 16.99
N GLY A 68 12.34 6.46 16.22
CA GLY A 68 12.30 5.04 16.55
C GLY A 68 11.01 4.34 16.13
N GLU A 69 10.04 5.07 15.60
CA GLU A 69 8.84 4.47 15.01
C GLU A 69 9.13 3.86 13.64
N HIS A 70 8.41 2.81 13.29
CA HIS A 70 8.51 2.24 11.95
C HIS A 70 7.13 2.16 11.28
N LYS A 71 7.12 2.43 9.98
CA LYS A 71 5.94 2.32 9.12
C LYS A 71 6.22 1.29 8.04
N ILE A 72 5.23 0.46 7.74
CA ILE A 72 5.36 -0.62 6.77
C ILE A 72 4.43 -0.32 5.60
N TYR A 73 5.01 -0.26 4.41
CA TYR A 73 4.30 -0.07 3.15
C TYR A 73 4.47 -1.31 2.29
N PHE A 74 3.57 -1.56 1.37
CA PHE A 74 3.73 -2.65 0.42
C PHE A 74 3.12 -2.33 -0.94
N SER A 75 3.67 -2.96 -1.97
CA SER A 75 3.11 -2.98 -3.31
C SER A 75 2.98 -4.40 -3.81
N THR A 76 1.95 -4.65 -4.62
CA THR A 76 1.81 -5.90 -5.37
C THR A 76 2.63 -5.90 -6.66
N ASP A 77 3.07 -4.72 -7.09
CA ASP A 77 4.02 -4.53 -8.15
C ASP A 77 5.44 -4.62 -7.56
N LEU A 78 6.21 -5.61 -8.01
CA LEU A 78 7.55 -5.87 -7.53
C LEU A 78 8.60 -4.92 -8.13
N GLU A 79 8.28 -4.33 -9.28
CA GLU A 79 9.18 -3.44 -10.02
C GLU A 79 8.99 -1.95 -9.63
N MET A 80 7.92 -1.64 -8.90
CA MET A 80 7.67 -0.28 -8.41
C MET A 80 8.83 0.19 -7.52
N SER A 81 9.29 1.43 -7.71
CA SER A 81 10.37 1.99 -6.89
C SER A 81 9.93 2.17 -5.43
N ASP A 82 10.84 2.04 -4.49
CA ASP A 82 10.57 2.20 -3.06
C ASP A 82 10.08 3.60 -2.73
N LYS A 83 10.63 4.59 -3.43
CA LYS A 83 10.23 5.99 -3.32
C LYS A 83 8.78 6.19 -3.75
N ASP A 84 8.39 5.62 -4.89
CA ASP A 84 7.02 5.73 -5.39
C ASP A 84 6.01 5.07 -4.45
N ILE A 85 6.36 3.91 -3.86
CA ILE A 85 5.49 3.23 -2.89
C ILE A 85 5.20 4.15 -1.70
N ILE A 86 6.20 4.84 -1.18
CA ILE A 86 6.05 5.76 -0.05
C ILE A 86 5.27 7.00 -0.46
N GLU A 87 5.54 7.55 -1.63
CA GLU A 87 4.89 8.75 -2.15
C GLU A 87 3.40 8.49 -2.42
N TYR A 88 3.05 7.41 -3.08
CA TYR A 88 1.65 7.02 -3.27
C TYR A 88 0.92 6.83 -1.94
N TYR A 89 1.56 6.25 -0.94
CA TYR A 89 0.93 6.12 0.37
C TYR A 89 0.71 7.48 1.05
N ARG A 90 1.62 8.44 0.88
CA ARG A 90 1.45 9.81 1.41
C ARG A 90 0.22 10.49 0.83
N THR A 91 -0.16 10.17 -0.41
CA THR A 91 -1.35 10.73 -1.05
C THR A 91 -2.66 10.08 -0.60
N ARG A 92 -2.62 8.99 0.20
CA ARG A 92 -3.81 8.27 0.69
C ARG A 92 -4.82 9.19 1.37
N PHE A 93 -4.37 10.13 2.16
CA PHE A 93 -5.25 11.08 2.84
C PHE A 93 -6.08 11.95 1.88
N GLN A 94 -5.64 12.09 0.64
CA GLN A 94 -6.41 12.84 -0.37
C GLN A 94 -7.78 12.19 -0.64
N ILE A 95 -7.86 10.87 -0.52
CA ILE A 95 -9.12 10.12 -0.67
C ILE A 95 -10.07 10.50 0.48
N GLU A 96 -9.56 10.54 1.70
CA GLU A 96 -10.35 10.91 2.89
C GLU A 96 -10.85 12.37 2.80
N PHE A 97 -10.00 13.27 2.35
CA PHE A 97 -10.38 14.66 2.10
C PHE A 97 -11.41 14.79 0.97
N CYS A 98 -11.27 14.02 -0.11
CA CYS A 98 -12.24 14.00 -1.18
C CYS A 98 -13.62 13.56 -0.68
N PHE A 99 -13.70 12.49 0.10
CA PHE A 99 -14.96 12.04 0.69
C PHE A 99 -15.56 13.04 1.68
N ARG A 100 -14.73 13.64 2.53
CA ARG A 100 -15.18 14.69 3.46
C ARG A 100 -15.77 15.88 2.70
N ASP A 101 -15.03 16.38 1.72
CA ASP A 101 -15.43 17.53 0.91
C ASP A 101 -16.68 17.20 0.07
N SER A 102 -16.77 15.96 -0.44
CA SER A 102 -17.96 15.48 -1.16
C SER A 102 -19.21 15.47 -0.29
N LYS A 103 -19.10 15.06 0.97
CA LYS A 103 -20.21 15.08 1.92
C LYS A 103 -20.59 16.52 2.31
N GLN A 104 -19.61 17.39 2.45
CA GLN A 104 -19.84 18.74 2.96
C GLN A 104 -20.31 19.71 1.87
N PHE A 105 -19.80 19.60 0.65
CA PHE A 105 -19.98 20.63 -0.38
C PHE A 105 -20.73 20.17 -1.64
N THR A 106 -20.76 18.87 -1.92
CA THR A 106 -21.36 18.35 -3.18
C THR A 106 -22.46 17.31 -2.97
N GLY A 107 -23.00 17.23 -1.75
CA GLY A 107 -24.21 16.48 -1.46
C GLY A 107 -24.09 14.96 -1.57
N LEU A 108 -22.92 14.37 -1.28
CA LEU A 108 -22.73 12.92 -1.36
C LEU A 108 -23.73 12.15 -0.48
N ASN A 109 -24.14 12.73 0.65
CA ASN A 109 -25.09 12.11 1.59
C ASN A 109 -26.56 12.52 1.32
N ASP A 110 -26.81 13.44 0.39
CA ASP A 110 -28.15 14.05 0.22
C ASP A 110 -28.99 13.30 -0.81
N CYS A 111 -28.43 12.31 -1.48
CA CYS A 111 -29.14 11.51 -2.46
C CYS A 111 -30.18 10.60 -1.80
N GLN A 112 -31.47 10.89 -2.01
CA GLN A 112 -32.60 10.09 -1.52
C GLN A 112 -33.13 9.08 -2.55
N ALA A 113 -32.43 8.89 -3.65
CA ALA A 113 -32.85 7.95 -4.68
C ALA A 113 -32.79 6.51 -4.16
N ARG A 114 -33.77 5.70 -4.55
CA ARG A 114 -33.83 4.26 -4.28
C ARG A 114 -33.39 3.40 -5.50
N ASP A 115 -33.28 4.05 -6.64
CA ASP A 115 -32.81 3.41 -7.88
C ASP A 115 -31.30 3.32 -7.90
N LEU A 116 -30.78 2.12 -8.23
CA LEU A 116 -29.36 1.83 -8.21
C LEU A 116 -28.55 2.73 -9.17
N LYS A 117 -29.10 3.00 -10.37
CA LYS A 117 -28.42 3.85 -11.37
C LYS A 117 -28.30 5.30 -10.91
N LYS A 118 -29.35 5.80 -10.23
CA LYS A 118 -29.34 7.15 -9.67
C LYS A 118 -28.37 7.28 -8.49
N LEU A 119 -28.29 6.25 -7.65
CA LEU A 119 -27.31 6.19 -6.57
C LEU A 119 -25.89 6.16 -7.14
N ASP A 120 -25.64 5.30 -8.13
CA ASP A 120 -24.33 5.20 -8.78
C ASP A 120 -23.92 6.53 -9.42
N PHE A 121 -24.83 7.19 -10.11
CA PHE A 121 -24.58 8.53 -10.64
C PHE A 121 -24.22 9.54 -9.55
N ALA A 122 -24.98 9.60 -8.46
CA ALA A 122 -24.73 10.54 -7.36
C ALA A 122 -23.37 10.28 -6.67
N PHE A 123 -23.03 9.02 -6.45
CA PHE A 123 -21.74 8.61 -5.88
C PHE A 123 -20.56 8.97 -6.77
N ASN A 124 -20.71 8.94 -8.08
CA ASN A 124 -19.63 9.31 -9.01
C ASN A 124 -19.59 10.83 -9.29
N ALA A 125 -20.74 11.47 -9.41
CA ALA A 125 -20.82 12.90 -9.71
C ALA A 125 -20.29 13.79 -8.57
N SER A 126 -20.59 13.43 -7.32
CA SER A 126 -20.22 14.22 -6.15
C SER A 126 -18.69 14.33 -5.98
N PRO A 127 -17.89 13.23 -5.93
CA PRO A 127 -16.43 13.32 -5.88
C PRO A 127 -15.81 13.94 -7.14
N ALA A 128 -16.40 13.69 -8.32
CA ALA A 128 -15.94 14.30 -9.57
C ALA A 128 -16.05 15.83 -9.51
N SER A 129 -17.14 16.35 -8.97
CA SER A 129 -17.35 17.80 -8.78
C SER A 129 -16.30 18.41 -7.85
N VAL A 130 -15.94 17.71 -6.76
CA VAL A 130 -14.85 18.16 -5.86
C VAL A 130 -13.52 18.20 -6.59
N ASN A 131 -13.20 17.18 -7.40
CA ASN A 131 -11.94 17.13 -8.14
C ASN A 131 -11.88 18.23 -9.20
N ILE A 132 -12.95 18.47 -9.94
CA ILE A 132 -13.03 19.58 -10.90
C ILE A 132 -12.81 20.93 -10.19
N ALA A 133 -13.50 21.17 -9.08
CA ALA A 133 -13.33 22.40 -8.32
C ALA A 133 -11.89 22.62 -7.80
N LYS A 134 -11.19 21.54 -7.45
CA LYS A 134 -9.76 21.60 -7.04
C LYS A 134 -8.83 21.92 -8.19
N VAL A 135 -9.12 21.43 -9.41
CA VAL A 135 -8.29 21.69 -10.60
C VAL A 135 -8.50 23.12 -11.11
N MET A 136 -9.71 23.67 -10.96
CA MET A 136 -10.06 25.02 -11.41
C MET A 136 -9.59 26.13 -10.45
N ARG A 137 -9.07 25.80 -9.28
CA ARG A 137 -8.62 26.75 -8.25
C ARG A 137 -7.14 27.09 -8.40
#